data_f889f4fe269e4b7b154bda0ecc51a64a
#
_entry.id   f889f4fe269e4b7b154bda0ecc51a64a
#
_cell.length_a   1.000
_cell.length_b   1.000
_cell.length_c   1.000
_cell.angle_alpha   90.00
_cell.angle_beta   90.00
_cell.angle_gamma   90.00
#
_symmetry.space_group_name_H-M   'P 1'
#
loop_
_entity.id
_entity.type
_entity.pdbx_description
1 polymer ?
#
loop_
_entity_poly.entity_id
_entity_poly.type
_entity_poly.pdbx_seq_one_letter_code
_entity_poly.pdbx_strand_id
1 'polypeptide(L)'
;MSIPLGVVTLAEHFGGKDVTRQSYADMVEEVAQHVAPFAAEHGADLAGFHLLGTSGTVTTLAGVHLNLVRYDRRRIDGVWMDDADITATVARLLGMSYQERASNNCISVERADLVLAGCAILDAIRNAFPLPRLRVADRGLREGMLVEMMRADGALSGCR
;
A
#
# COMPACT_ATOMS: atom_id res chain seq x y z
N MET A 1 0.19 -9.95 12.75
CA MET A 1 0.64 -8.85 13.64
C MET A 1 -0.18 -7.60 13.36
N SER A 2 -0.45 -6.81 14.38
CA SER A 2 -0.99 -5.45 14.24
C SER A 2 -0.03 -4.49 14.94
N ILE A 3 0.30 -3.38 14.27
CA ILE A 3 1.15 -2.33 14.83
C ILE A 3 0.32 -1.06 15.05
N PRO A 4 0.56 -0.30 16.14
CA PRO A 4 -0.22 0.90 16.48
C PRO A 4 0.27 2.11 15.67
N LEU A 5 0.41 1.94 14.35
CA LEU A 5 0.94 2.94 13.44
C LEU A 5 0.22 2.86 12.11
N GLY A 6 -0.24 4.01 11.64
CA GLY A 6 -0.99 4.11 10.39
C GLY A 6 -0.67 5.38 9.62
N VAL A 7 -1.24 5.50 8.42
CA VAL A 7 -0.98 6.65 7.52
C VAL A 7 -1.31 7.99 8.18
N VAL A 8 -2.36 8.05 8.98
CA VAL A 8 -2.77 9.28 9.67
C VAL A 8 -1.74 9.66 10.73
N THR A 9 -1.38 8.72 11.60
CA THR A 9 -0.41 8.95 12.67
C THR A 9 0.95 9.40 12.13
N LEU A 10 1.43 8.74 11.07
CA LEU A 10 2.68 9.15 10.41
C LEU A 10 2.58 10.54 9.77
N ALA A 11 1.49 10.83 9.06
CA ALA A 11 1.30 12.12 8.43
C ALA A 11 1.18 13.25 9.46
N GLU A 12 0.55 13.01 10.60
CA GLU A 12 0.47 13.98 11.70
C GLU A 12 1.84 14.25 12.34
N HIS A 13 2.67 13.20 12.48
CA HIS A 13 3.98 13.31 13.11
C HIS A 13 5.03 13.95 12.19
N PHE A 14 5.08 13.56 10.91
CA PHE A 14 6.14 13.97 9.98
C PHE A 14 5.71 15.02 8.94
N GLY A 15 4.45 15.46 8.98
CA GLY A 15 3.88 16.37 8.00
C GLY A 15 3.39 15.65 6.74
N GLY A 16 2.11 15.80 6.41
CA GLY A 16 1.50 15.12 5.26
C GLY A 16 1.59 15.93 3.96
N LYS A 17 1.56 17.25 4.04
CA LYS A 17 1.55 18.14 2.85
C LYS A 17 2.95 18.39 2.32
N ASP A 18 3.89 18.70 3.20
CA ASP A 18 5.26 19.13 2.88
C ASP A 18 6.27 18.06 3.31
N VAL A 19 6.16 16.88 2.71
CA VAL A 19 7.07 15.76 2.98
C VAL A 19 8.38 15.97 2.21
N THR A 20 9.47 16.09 2.94
CA THR A 20 10.83 16.13 2.38
C THR A 20 11.37 14.71 2.20
N ARG A 21 12.48 14.57 1.46
CA ARG A 21 13.17 13.28 1.35
C ARG A 21 13.64 12.77 2.73
N GLN A 22 14.04 13.68 3.61
CA GLN A 22 14.48 13.31 4.96
C GLN A 22 13.30 12.82 5.79
N SER A 23 12.21 13.60 5.90
CA SER A 23 11.03 13.18 6.66
C SER A 23 10.40 11.89 6.12
N TYR A 24 10.50 11.65 4.81
CA TYR A 24 10.09 10.38 4.23
C TYR A 24 10.97 9.20 4.70
N ALA A 25 12.30 9.40 4.71
CA ALA A 25 13.22 8.38 5.21
C ALA A 25 12.99 8.10 6.71
N ASP A 26 12.72 9.14 7.50
CA ASP A 26 12.42 9.02 8.92
C ASP A 26 11.10 8.24 9.15
N MET A 27 10.06 8.45 8.32
CA MET A 27 8.85 7.63 8.33
C MET A 27 9.13 6.16 8.05
N VAL A 28 9.96 5.87 7.04
CA VAL A 28 10.34 4.50 6.67
C VAL A 28 11.07 3.82 7.83
N GLU A 29 12.00 4.52 8.48
CA GLU A 29 12.77 4.02 9.61
C GLU A 29 11.87 3.73 10.81
N GLU A 30 10.95 4.62 11.16
CA GLU A 30 10.01 4.40 12.26
C GLU A 30 9.15 3.16 12.03
N VAL A 31 8.62 2.99 10.82
CA VAL A 31 7.85 1.78 10.48
C VAL A 31 8.72 0.53 10.52
N ALA A 32 9.96 0.63 10.02
CA ALA A 32 10.90 -0.50 9.99
C ALA A 32 11.17 -1.05 11.39
N GLN A 33 11.32 -0.19 12.41
CA GLN A 33 11.50 -0.59 13.80
C GLN A 33 10.32 -1.44 14.31
N HIS A 34 9.10 -1.10 13.92
CA HIS A 34 7.90 -1.87 14.29
C HIS A 34 7.75 -3.18 13.52
N VAL A 35 8.24 -3.24 12.28
CA VAL A 35 8.16 -4.44 11.43
C VAL A 35 9.28 -5.43 11.74
N ALA A 36 10.43 -4.96 12.21
CA ALA A 36 11.63 -5.75 12.43
C ALA A 36 11.42 -7.04 13.28
N PRO A 37 10.68 -7.04 14.40
CA PRO A 37 10.46 -8.26 15.17
C PRO A 37 9.71 -9.33 14.37
N PHE A 38 8.72 -8.93 13.58
CA PHE A 38 7.95 -9.83 12.73
C PHE A 38 8.80 -10.35 11.56
N ALA A 39 9.64 -9.50 10.97
CA ALA A 39 10.57 -9.90 9.93
C ALA A 39 11.62 -10.89 10.44
N ALA A 40 12.12 -10.72 11.67
CA ALA A 40 13.04 -11.65 12.28
C ALA A 40 12.43 -13.05 12.50
N GLU A 41 11.14 -13.12 12.78
CA GLU A 41 10.42 -14.39 12.98
C GLU A 41 10.02 -15.07 11.67
N HIS A 42 9.61 -14.30 10.65
CA HIS A 42 8.95 -14.84 9.46
C HIS A 42 9.67 -14.54 8.14
N GLY A 43 10.79 -13.80 8.16
CA GLY A 43 11.51 -13.37 6.95
C GLY A 43 12.51 -14.38 6.38
N ALA A 44 12.71 -15.55 7.01
CA ALA A 44 13.81 -16.44 6.69
C ALA A 44 13.63 -17.26 5.39
N ASP A 45 12.41 -17.63 5.01
CA ASP A 45 12.13 -18.41 3.79
C ASP A 45 10.99 -17.77 3.02
N LEU A 46 11.35 -16.95 2.05
CA LEU A 46 10.41 -16.22 1.20
C LEU A 46 10.34 -16.78 -0.22
N ALA A 47 10.94 -17.95 -0.48
CA ALA A 47 10.95 -18.55 -1.80
C ALA A 47 9.51 -18.86 -2.29
N GLY A 48 9.17 -18.36 -3.46
CA GLY A 48 7.82 -18.53 -4.04
C GLY A 48 6.73 -17.63 -3.48
N PHE A 49 7.03 -16.77 -2.51
CA PHE A 49 6.08 -15.80 -1.99
C PHE A 49 6.04 -14.51 -2.81
N HIS A 50 4.99 -13.73 -2.60
CA HIS A 50 4.83 -12.37 -3.10
C HIS A 50 4.05 -11.54 -2.07
N LEU A 51 4.17 -10.24 -2.13
CA LEU A 51 3.34 -9.35 -1.33
C LEU A 51 1.90 -9.30 -1.87
N LEU A 52 0.93 -9.27 -0.98
CA LEU A 52 -0.47 -8.96 -1.30
C LEU A 52 -0.86 -7.66 -0.59
N GLY A 53 -1.14 -6.63 -1.34
CA GLY A 53 -1.54 -5.32 -0.83
C GLY A 53 -3.03 -5.06 -1.01
N THR A 54 -3.74 -4.79 0.10
CA THR A 54 -5.20 -4.55 0.11
C THR A 54 -5.58 -3.16 0.59
N SER A 55 -4.61 -2.25 0.72
CA SER A 55 -4.84 -0.90 1.26
C SER A 55 -5.18 0.11 0.16
N GLY A 56 -5.79 1.23 0.57
CA GLY A 56 -6.01 2.37 -0.31
C GLY A 56 -4.72 2.99 -0.88
N THR A 57 -3.59 2.87 -0.18
CA THR A 57 -2.28 3.27 -0.70
C THR A 57 -1.87 2.42 -1.89
N VAL A 58 -1.96 1.10 -1.76
CA VAL A 58 -1.54 0.16 -2.82
C VAL A 58 -2.40 0.31 -4.07
N THR A 59 -3.71 0.48 -3.92
CA THR A 59 -4.61 0.72 -5.05
C THR A 59 -4.38 2.08 -5.70
N THR A 60 -4.04 3.10 -4.92
CA THR A 60 -3.62 4.41 -5.44
C THR A 60 -2.31 4.32 -6.23
N LEU A 61 -1.30 3.64 -5.69
CA LEU A 61 -0.04 3.39 -6.39
C LEU A 61 -0.26 2.70 -7.73
N ALA A 62 -1.08 1.65 -7.76
CA ALA A 62 -1.43 0.96 -9.01
C ALA A 62 -2.10 1.89 -10.02
N GLY A 63 -3.02 2.75 -9.58
CA GLY A 63 -3.66 3.73 -10.45
C GLY A 63 -2.67 4.74 -11.03
N VAL A 64 -1.73 5.23 -10.21
CA VAL A 64 -0.67 6.14 -10.63
C VAL A 64 0.33 5.46 -11.57
N HIS A 65 0.74 4.22 -11.27
CA HIS A 65 1.62 3.40 -12.12
C HIS A 65 1.03 3.19 -13.51
N LEU A 66 -0.25 2.81 -13.57
CA LEU A 66 -0.98 2.59 -14.83
C LEU A 66 -1.34 3.89 -15.57
N ASN A 67 -0.98 5.06 -15.04
CA ASN A 67 -1.34 6.37 -15.59
C ASN A 67 -2.84 6.51 -15.90
N LEU A 68 -3.69 6.03 -14.99
CA LEU A 68 -5.14 6.11 -15.21
C LEU A 68 -5.63 7.55 -15.17
N VAL A 69 -6.49 7.90 -16.11
CA VAL A 69 -7.16 9.22 -16.15
C VAL A 69 -8.11 9.40 -14.95
N ARG A 70 -8.66 8.30 -14.45
CA ARG A 70 -9.48 8.23 -13.23
C ARG A 70 -9.32 6.86 -12.59
N TYR A 71 -9.62 6.77 -11.30
CA TYR A 71 -9.64 5.51 -10.59
C TYR A 71 -10.60 4.52 -11.25
N ASP A 72 -10.11 3.34 -11.60
CA ASP A 72 -10.89 2.25 -12.19
C ASP A 72 -10.54 0.93 -11.48
N ARG A 73 -11.45 0.49 -10.60
CA ARG A 73 -11.29 -0.74 -9.83
C ARG A 73 -10.99 -1.96 -10.69
N ARG A 74 -11.63 -2.09 -11.86
CA ARG A 74 -11.47 -3.27 -12.73
C ARG A 74 -10.08 -3.36 -13.33
N ARG A 75 -9.40 -2.23 -13.47
CA ARG A 75 -8.04 -2.15 -13.99
C ARG A 75 -6.99 -2.26 -12.90
N ILE A 76 -7.35 -1.90 -11.66
CA ILE A 76 -6.45 -1.87 -10.51
C ILE A 76 -6.42 -3.23 -9.79
N ASP A 77 -7.61 -3.83 -9.61
CA ASP A 77 -7.73 -5.11 -8.90
C ASP A 77 -7.01 -6.22 -9.67
N GLY A 78 -6.09 -6.88 -8.99
CA GLY A 78 -5.29 -7.95 -9.57
C GLY A 78 -4.04 -7.50 -10.34
N VAL A 79 -3.69 -6.23 -10.37
CA VAL A 79 -2.43 -5.75 -10.98
C VAL A 79 -1.23 -6.33 -10.24
N TRP A 80 -0.22 -6.71 -11.01
CA TRP A 80 1.11 -7.02 -10.51
C TRP A 80 2.01 -5.79 -10.70
N MET A 81 2.73 -5.44 -9.66
CA MET A 81 3.78 -4.44 -9.71
C MET A 81 5.09 -5.06 -9.27
N ASP A 82 6.11 -4.95 -10.09
CA ASP A 82 7.45 -5.36 -9.71
C ASP A 82 8.07 -4.34 -8.75
N ASP A 83 9.12 -4.74 -8.05
CA ASP A 83 9.80 -3.86 -7.08
C ASP A 83 10.27 -2.54 -7.72
N ALA A 84 10.76 -2.60 -8.97
CA ALA A 84 11.17 -1.43 -9.74
C ALA A 84 9.99 -0.50 -10.07
N ASP A 85 8.81 -1.04 -10.39
CA ASP A 85 7.60 -0.27 -10.66
C ASP A 85 7.13 0.50 -9.44
N ILE A 86 7.17 -0.16 -8.27
CA ILE A 86 6.79 0.47 -7.00
C ILE A 86 7.76 1.60 -6.69
N THR A 87 9.06 1.33 -6.78
CA THR A 87 10.12 2.32 -6.53
C THR A 87 9.99 3.55 -7.44
N ALA A 88 9.79 3.34 -8.74
CA ALA A 88 9.60 4.43 -9.69
C ALA A 88 8.32 5.25 -9.40
N THR A 89 7.23 4.55 -9.01
CA THR A 89 5.96 5.21 -8.69
C THR A 89 6.05 6.03 -7.40
N VAL A 90 6.69 5.51 -6.37
CA VAL A 90 6.96 6.24 -5.12
C VAL A 90 7.85 7.45 -5.38
N ALA A 91 8.93 7.30 -6.14
CA ALA A 91 9.82 8.41 -6.51
C ALA A 91 9.07 9.51 -7.27
N ARG A 92 8.16 9.15 -8.17
CA ARG A 92 7.27 10.08 -8.87
C ARG A 92 6.37 10.85 -7.89
N LEU A 93 5.74 10.17 -6.93
CA LEU A 93 4.88 10.79 -5.92
C LEU A 93 5.64 11.74 -5.00
N LEU A 94 6.86 11.36 -4.61
CA LEU A 94 7.77 12.21 -3.82
C LEU A 94 8.22 13.46 -4.59
N GLY A 95 8.29 13.40 -5.91
CA GLY A 95 8.59 14.54 -6.76
C GLY A 95 7.42 15.50 -6.97
N MET A 96 6.19 15.11 -6.61
CA MET A 96 4.99 15.93 -6.75
C MET A 96 4.81 16.87 -5.55
N SER A 97 4.42 18.12 -5.82
CA SER A 97 3.86 18.99 -4.80
C SER A 97 2.54 18.44 -4.25
N TYR A 98 2.11 18.96 -3.09
CA TYR A 98 0.79 18.61 -2.55
C TYR A 98 -0.35 18.88 -3.56
N GLN A 99 -0.28 20.02 -4.29
CA GLN A 99 -1.31 20.37 -5.27
C GLN A 99 -1.36 19.41 -6.46
N GLU A 100 -0.20 18.96 -6.93
CA GLU A 100 -0.13 17.95 -8.01
C GLU A 100 -0.70 16.60 -7.53
N ARG A 101 -0.39 16.20 -6.30
CA ARG A 101 -1.00 15.01 -5.70
C ARG A 101 -2.51 15.14 -5.55
N ALA A 102 -2.99 16.29 -5.03
CA ALA A 102 -4.42 16.54 -4.82
C ALA A 102 -5.23 16.65 -6.13
N SER A 103 -4.59 17.04 -7.22
CA SER A 103 -5.21 17.10 -8.56
C SER A 103 -5.10 15.80 -9.34
N ASN A 104 -4.40 14.79 -8.83
CA ASN A 104 -4.27 13.50 -9.49
C ASN A 104 -5.56 12.68 -9.33
N ASN A 105 -6.18 12.31 -10.42
CA ASN A 105 -7.48 11.63 -10.43
C ASN A 105 -7.48 10.21 -9.80
N CYS A 106 -6.30 9.65 -9.52
CA CYS A 106 -6.16 8.38 -8.78
C CYS A 106 -5.91 8.60 -7.29
N ILE A 107 -5.65 9.86 -6.88
CA ILE A 107 -5.43 10.24 -5.48
C ILE A 107 -6.60 11.15 -5.11
N SER A 108 -7.45 10.74 -4.18
CA SER A 108 -8.51 11.65 -3.70
C SER A 108 -7.88 12.80 -2.91
N VAL A 109 -8.55 13.96 -2.90
CA VAL A 109 -8.08 15.14 -2.18
C VAL A 109 -7.83 14.82 -0.69
N GLU A 110 -8.71 13.98 -0.10
CA GLU A 110 -8.62 13.54 1.30
C GLU A 110 -7.43 12.61 1.58
N ARG A 111 -6.76 12.12 0.52
CA ARG A 111 -5.58 11.23 0.62
C ARG A 111 -4.29 11.87 0.16
N ALA A 112 -4.35 13.07 -0.41
CA ALA A 112 -3.18 13.73 -0.99
C ALA A 112 -2.08 14.01 0.05
N ASP A 113 -2.45 14.21 1.30
CA ASP A 113 -1.55 14.39 2.45
C ASP A 113 -1.15 13.06 3.13
N LEU A 114 -1.86 11.96 2.87
CA LEU A 114 -1.63 10.67 3.49
C LEU A 114 -0.87 9.69 2.58
N VAL A 115 -0.85 9.94 1.27
CA VAL A 115 -0.32 8.97 0.30
C VAL A 115 1.15 8.67 0.50
N LEU A 116 1.97 9.68 0.85
CA LEU A 116 3.40 9.50 1.08
C LEU A 116 3.68 8.72 2.37
N ALA A 117 2.92 8.96 3.44
CA ALA A 117 2.99 8.13 4.64
C ALA A 117 2.63 6.66 4.35
N GLY A 118 1.63 6.44 3.50
CA GLY A 118 1.30 5.10 3.04
C GLY A 118 2.40 4.45 2.19
N CYS A 119 3.08 5.24 1.35
CA CYS A 119 4.25 4.77 0.60
C CYS A 119 5.40 4.39 1.54
N ALA A 120 5.66 5.17 2.59
CA ALA A 120 6.69 4.89 3.57
C ALA A 120 6.42 3.57 4.32
N ILE A 121 5.15 3.30 4.68
CA ILE A 121 4.76 2.01 5.26
C ILE A 121 5.05 0.86 4.29
N LEU A 122 4.70 1.01 3.02
CA LEU A 122 4.94 -0.01 2.01
C LEU A 122 6.45 -0.24 1.80
N ASP A 123 7.25 0.82 1.73
CA ASP A 123 8.70 0.71 1.55
C ASP A 123 9.37 0.02 2.75
N ALA A 124 8.96 0.33 3.99
CA ALA A 124 9.45 -0.37 5.17
C ALA A 124 9.12 -1.88 5.13
N ILE A 125 7.91 -2.24 4.70
CA ILE A 125 7.51 -3.64 4.55
C ILE A 125 8.32 -4.32 3.44
N ARG A 126 8.52 -3.67 2.28
CA ARG A 126 9.32 -4.20 1.17
C ARG A 126 10.78 -4.41 1.55
N ASN A 127 11.34 -3.49 2.34
CA ASN A 127 12.71 -3.61 2.85
C ASN A 127 12.86 -4.77 3.83
N ALA A 128 11.85 -5.00 4.67
CA ALA A 128 11.84 -6.10 5.64
C ALA A 128 11.56 -7.47 4.96
N PHE A 129 10.79 -7.48 3.90
CA PHE A 129 10.42 -8.65 3.11
C PHE A 129 10.74 -8.39 1.62
N PRO A 130 11.99 -8.60 1.18
CA PRO A 130 12.45 -8.27 -0.17
C PRO A 130 11.90 -9.26 -1.20
N LEU A 131 10.62 -9.18 -1.48
CA LEU A 131 9.90 -10.00 -2.44
C LEU A 131 9.85 -9.32 -3.81
N PRO A 132 9.93 -10.10 -4.92
CA PRO A 132 10.13 -9.54 -6.25
C PRO A 132 8.95 -8.71 -6.76
N ARG A 133 7.76 -8.92 -6.20
CA ARG A 133 6.56 -8.26 -6.68
C ARG A 133 5.43 -8.23 -5.67
N LEU A 134 4.51 -7.31 -5.92
CA LEU A 134 3.30 -7.05 -5.17
C LEU A 134 2.07 -7.34 -6.04
N ARG A 135 1.14 -8.13 -5.52
CA ARG A 135 -0.22 -8.26 -6.07
C ARG A 135 -1.12 -7.21 -5.44
N VAL A 136 -1.77 -6.43 -6.25
CA VAL A 136 -2.74 -5.42 -5.79
C VAL A 136 -4.12 -6.05 -5.69
N ALA A 137 -4.80 -5.86 -4.56
CA ALA A 137 -6.19 -6.26 -4.38
C ALA A 137 -7.02 -5.06 -3.89
N ASP A 138 -8.09 -4.77 -4.60
CA ASP A 138 -9.05 -3.73 -4.22
C ASP A 138 -10.23 -4.32 -3.40
N ARG A 139 -9.94 -5.41 -2.72
CA ARG A 139 -10.82 -6.11 -1.79
C ARG A 139 -10.00 -6.50 -0.57
N GLY A 140 -10.61 -6.41 0.60
CA GLY A 140 -9.90 -6.63 1.85
C GLY A 140 -10.65 -7.56 2.80
N LEU A 141 -10.36 -7.41 4.08
CA LEU A 141 -10.91 -8.23 5.15
C LEU A 141 -12.44 -8.26 5.13
N ARG A 142 -13.10 -7.13 4.89
CA ARG A 142 -14.57 -7.04 4.88
C ARG A 142 -15.20 -7.95 3.83
N GLU A 143 -14.68 -7.93 2.62
CA GLU A 143 -15.14 -8.76 1.53
C GLU A 143 -14.86 -10.25 1.82
N GLY A 144 -13.72 -10.58 2.41
CA GLY A 144 -13.39 -11.92 2.86
C GLY A 144 -14.37 -12.44 3.91
N MET A 145 -14.67 -11.65 4.92
CA MET A 145 -15.64 -11.99 5.97
C MET A 145 -17.06 -12.23 5.38
N LEU A 146 -17.50 -11.36 4.47
CA LEU A 146 -18.78 -11.53 3.80
C LEU A 146 -18.84 -12.85 3.00
N VAL A 147 -17.77 -13.18 2.27
CA VAL A 147 -17.68 -14.44 1.52
C VAL A 147 -17.77 -15.65 2.46
N GLU A 148 -17.08 -15.62 3.60
CA GLU A 148 -17.15 -16.70 4.60
C GLU A 148 -18.56 -16.85 5.19
N MET A 149 -19.19 -15.74 5.54
CA MET A 149 -20.58 -15.76 6.04
C MET A 149 -21.54 -16.33 4.99
N MET A 150 -21.45 -15.89 3.73
CA MET A 150 -22.28 -16.39 2.63
C MET A 150 -22.05 -17.89 2.34
N ARG A 151 -20.82 -18.38 2.54
CA ARG A 151 -20.52 -19.82 2.45
C ARG A 151 -21.17 -20.60 3.59
N ALA A 152 -21.08 -20.09 4.82
CA ALA A 152 -21.69 -20.71 6.00
C ALA A 152 -23.23 -20.80 5.87
N ASP A 153 -23.85 -19.77 5.29
CA ASP A 153 -25.30 -19.72 5.03
C ASP A 153 -25.75 -20.51 3.78
N GLY A 154 -24.79 -21.11 3.04
CA GLY A 154 -25.08 -21.85 1.81
C GLY A 154 -25.42 -20.98 0.59
N ALA A 155 -25.32 -19.64 0.72
CA ALA A 155 -25.62 -18.71 -0.36
C ALA A 155 -24.58 -18.73 -1.50
N LEU A 156 -23.38 -19.26 -1.26
CA LEU A 156 -22.30 -19.47 -2.24
C LEU A 156 -21.99 -20.97 -2.45
N SER A 157 -22.97 -21.82 -2.38
CA SER A 157 -22.82 -23.24 -2.71
C SER A 157 -22.55 -23.37 -4.21
N GLY A 158 -21.29 -23.62 -4.59
CA GLY A 158 -20.92 -23.98 -5.95
C GLY A 158 -19.81 -23.20 -6.65
N CYS A 159 -19.23 -22.17 -6.06
CA CYS A 159 -18.01 -21.54 -6.60
C CYS A 159 -16.77 -22.16 -5.93
N ARG A 160 -16.14 -23.12 -6.62
CA ARG A 160 -14.76 -23.56 -6.34
C ARG A 160 -13.79 -22.71 -7.14
#